data_7009422c900d4d1e2dcc3f2721195100
#
_entry.id   7009422c900d4d1e2dcc3f2721195100
#
_cell.length_a   1.000
_cell.length_b   1.000
_cell.length_c   1.000
_cell.angle_alpha   90.00
_cell.angle_beta   90.00
_cell.angle_gamma   90.00
#
_symmetry.space_group_name_H-M   'P 1'
#
loop_
_entity.id
_entity.type
_entity.pdbx_description
1 polymer ?
#
loop_
_entity_poly.entity_id
_entity_poly.type
_entity_poly.pdbx_seq_one_letter_code
_entity_poly.pdbx_strand_id
1 'polypeptide(L)'
;MLDTQTGCRMWDWHPDLHDHAAWTGGCPRGTKDGHGVVQWFEHGQAIDRFEGTYYAGKREGFGRYEWNATSRYEGHYTNDVPDGFGTAVLQGQTFAGNWKNGCFSNGDHTVAIGVPRSSCNGATVALNHPQAAAF
;
A
#
# COMPACT_ATOMS: atom_id res chain seq x y z
N MET A 1 2.97 -8.04 -9.82
CA MET A 1 4.40 -8.25 -9.43
C MET A 1 4.59 -9.63 -8.84
N LEU A 2 5.68 -10.27 -9.18
CA LEU A 2 6.02 -11.59 -8.70
C LEU A 2 7.08 -11.50 -7.60
N ASP A 3 6.94 -12.35 -6.59
CA ASP A 3 8.03 -12.62 -5.69
C ASP A 3 9.09 -13.42 -6.46
N THR A 4 10.32 -12.91 -6.49
CA THR A 4 11.39 -13.54 -7.29
C THR A 4 11.84 -14.88 -6.73
N GLN A 5 11.54 -15.17 -5.47
CA GLN A 5 11.93 -16.44 -4.86
C GLN A 5 10.86 -17.51 -4.97
N THR A 6 9.59 -17.14 -4.84
CA THR A 6 8.48 -18.07 -4.79
C THR A 6 7.58 -18.02 -6.01
N GLY A 7 7.70 -16.96 -6.82
CA GLY A 7 6.79 -16.72 -7.94
C GLY A 7 5.40 -16.25 -7.52
N CYS A 8 5.25 -15.85 -6.27
CA CYS A 8 3.97 -15.41 -5.75
C CYS A 8 3.58 -14.05 -6.32
N ARG A 9 2.33 -13.91 -6.74
CA ARG A 9 1.85 -12.69 -7.37
C ARG A 9 1.03 -11.85 -6.41
N MET A 10 1.11 -10.53 -6.60
CA MET A 10 0.21 -9.56 -6.04
C MET A 10 -0.27 -8.64 -7.16
N TRP A 11 -1.28 -7.87 -6.87
CA TRP A 11 -1.74 -6.84 -7.79
C TRP A 11 -0.63 -5.80 -7.97
N ASP A 12 -0.31 -5.47 -9.21
CA ASP A 12 0.73 -4.49 -9.50
C ASP A 12 0.43 -3.79 -10.83
N TRP A 13 0.25 -2.48 -10.74
CA TRP A 13 -0.12 -1.65 -11.88
C TRP A 13 1.07 -1.23 -12.75
N HIS A 14 2.27 -1.23 -12.16
CA HIS A 14 3.45 -0.70 -12.83
C HIS A 14 4.64 -1.64 -12.64
N PRO A 15 4.58 -2.81 -13.28
CA PRO A 15 5.71 -3.72 -13.20
C PRO A 15 6.93 -3.09 -13.88
N ASP A 16 8.04 -3.03 -13.17
CA ASP A 16 9.31 -2.58 -13.68
C ASP A 16 10.28 -3.75 -13.65
N LEU A 17 11.09 -3.88 -14.69
CA LEU A 17 12.04 -4.98 -14.80
C LEU A 17 13.09 -4.97 -13.67
N HIS A 18 13.34 -3.81 -13.07
CA HIS A 18 14.30 -3.67 -11.98
C HIS A 18 13.64 -3.79 -10.60
N ASP A 19 12.32 -3.85 -10.55
CA ASP A 19 11.60 -3.95 -9.30
C ASP A 19 11.27 -5.40 -8.99
N HIS A 20 11.32 -5.77 -7.72
CA HIS A 20 10.87 -7.08 -7.27
C HIS A 20 10.37 -6.97 -5.84
N ALA A 21 9.68 -8.02 -5.40
CA ALA A 21 9.13 -8.08 -4.06
C ALA A 21 9.40 -9.45 -3.45
N ALA A 22 9.52 -9.48 -2.12
CA ALA A 22 9.59 -10.70 -1.34
C ALA A 22 8.38 -10.75 -0.41
N TRP A 23 7.72 -11.89 -0.35
CA TRP A 23 6.51 -12.11 0.43
C TRP A 23 6.70 -13.28 1.39
N THR A 24 6.34 -13.10 2.67
CA THR A 24 6.53 -14.13 3.70
C THR A 24 5.28 -14.98 3.96
N GLY A 25 4.13 -14.55 3.47
CA GLY A 25 2.86 -15.22 3.75
C GLY A 25 2.51 -16.35 2.79
N GLY A 26 1.26 -16.76 2.82
CA GLY A 26 0.75 -17.82 1.96
C GLY A 26 0.65 -17.41 0.51
N CYS A 27 0.71 -18.39 -0.38
CA CYS A 27 0.63 -18.13 -1.80
C CYS A 27 -0.14 -19.24 -2.52
N PRO A 28 -1.40 -19.47 -2.12
CA PRO A 28 -2.21 -20.49 -2.79
C PRO A 28 -2.48 -20.05 -4.23
N ARG A 29 -2.35 -21.00 -5.16
CA ARG A 29 -2.63 -20.74 -6.58
C ARG A 29 -1.76 -19.65 -7.18
N GLY A 30 -0.56 -19.39 -6.61
CA GLY A 30 0.37 -18.40 -7.15
C GLY A 30 0.03 -16.95 -6.84
N THR A 31 -0.90 -16.68 -5.93
CA THR A 31 -1.31 -15.33 -5.56
C THR A 31 -1.17 -15.15 -4.05
N LYS A 32 -0.70 -13.96 -3.63
CA LYS A 32 -0.54 -13.66 -2.22
C LYS A 32 -1.86 -13.73 -1.47
N ASP A 33 -1.84 -14.43 -0.35
CA ASP A 33 -3.02 -14.58 0.49
C ASP A 33 -2.60 -14.76 1.95
N GLY A 34 -3.43 -14.24 2.87
CA GLY A 34 -3.18 -14.34 4.30
C GLY A 34 -2.25 -13.24 4.81
N HIS A 35 -1.82 -13.39 6.07
CA HIS A 35 -0.98 -12.40 6.74
C HIS A 35 0.49 -12.63 6.41
N GLY A 36 1.21 -11.54 6.21
CA GLY A 36 2.63 -11.61 5.95
C GLY A 36 3.25 -10.23 5.75
N VAL A 37 4.50 -10.24 5.30
CA VAL A 37 5.26 -9.04 5.02
C VAL A 37 5.67 -9.03 3.55
N VAL A 38 5.45 -7.91 2.88
CA VAL A 38 6.01 -7.64 1.56
C VAL A 38 7.12 -6.63 1.71
N GLN A 39 8.29 -6.94 1.19
CA GLN A 39 9.38 -6.00 1.06
C GLN A 39 9.62 -5.78 -0.42
N TRP A 40 9.47 -4.54 -0.87
CA TRP A 40 9.77 -4.17 -2.25
C TRP A 40 11.21 -3.73 -2.39
N PHE A 41 11.78 -3.99 -3.55
CA PHE A 41 13.15 -3.64 -3.88
C PHE A 41 13.18 -2.95 -5.24
N GLU A 42 14.09 -1.98 -5.35
CA GLU A 42 14.35 -1.30 -6.62
C GLU A 42 15.88 -1.26 -6.80
N HIS A 43 16.35 -1.80 -7.91
CA HIS A 43 17.78 -1.89 -8.19
C HIS A 43 18.58 -2.54 -7.05
N GLY A 44 17.99 -3.56 -6.43
CA GLY A 44 18.63 -4.30 -5.34
C GLY A 44 18.55 -3.65 -3.98
N GLN A 45 17.92 -2.48 -3.87
CA GLN A 45 17.77 -1.77 -2.60
C GLN A 45 16.35 -1.89 -2.07
N ALA A 46 16.22 -2.14 -0.76
CA ALA A 46 14.93 -2.18 -0.12
C ALA A 46 14.32 -0.79 -0.12
N ILE A 47 13.05 -0.72 -0.53
CA ILE A 47 12.29 0.53 -0.57
C ILE A 47 11.08 0.40 0.34
N ASP A 48 9.91 0.15 -0.19
CA ASP A 48 8.68 0.10 0.57
C ASP A 48 8.50 -1.23 1.30
N ARG A 49 7.73 -1.22 2.38
CA ARG A 49 7.42 -2.41 3.15
C ARG A 49 5.95 -2.38 3.56
N PHE A 50 5.27 -3.50 3.43
CA PHE A 50 3.91 -3.68 3.94
C PHE A 50 3.85 -4.90 4.83
N GLU A 51 3.21 -4.76 5.99
CA GLU A 51 2.88 -5.87 6.87
C GLU A 51 1.38 -5.90 7.11
N GLY A 52 0.75 -7.03 6.81
CA GLY A 52 -0.70 -7.14 6.96
C GLY A 52 -1.24 -8.31 6.19
N THR A 53 -2.50 -8.21 5.80
CA THR A 53 -3.23 -9.30 5.19
C THR A 53 -3.50 -9.02 3.71
N TYR A 54 -3.30 -10.05 2.90
CA TYR A 54 -3.70 -10.06 1.49
C TYR A 54 -4.84 -11.04 1.29
N TYR A 55 -5.72 -10.69 0.38
CA TYR A 55 -6.77 -11.57 -0.12
C TYR A 55 -6.77 -11.48 -1.64
N ALA A 56 -6.57 -12.62 -2.29
CA ALA A 56 -6.54 -12.70 -3.75
C ALA A 56 -5.57 -11.67 -4.38
N GLY A 57 -4.41 -11.47 -3.75
CA GLY A 57 -3.38 -10.58 -4.24
C GLY A 57 -3.56 -9.11 -3.89
N LYS A 58 -4.59 -8.75 -3.14
CA LYS A 58 -4.88 -7.37 -2.73
C LYS A 58 -4.86 -7.24 -1.22
N ARG A 59 -4.45 -6.08 -0.73
CA ARG A 59 -4.44 -5.80 0.70
C ARG A 59 -5.87 -5.70 1.22
N GLU A 60 -6.13 -6.39 2.32
CA GLU A 60 -7.43 -6.41 2.97
C GLU A 60 -7.25 -6.45 4.47
N GLY A 61 -8.16 -5.80 5.22
CA GLY A 61 -8.09 -5.79 6.68
C GLY A 61 -7.00 -4.86 7.20
N PHE A 62 -6.52 -5.11 8.40
CA PHE A 62 -5.54 -4.24 9.04
C PHE A 62 -4.16 -4.46 8.44
N GLY A 63 -3.44 -3.35 8.17
CA GLY A 63 -2.10 -3.41 7.65
C GLY A 63 -1.31 -2.14 7.93
N ARG A 64 0.02 -2.25 7.78
CA ARG A 64 0.94 -1.15 7.97
C ARG A 64 1.84 -1.04 6.75
N TYR A 65 1.80 0.11 6.12
CA TYR A 65 2.61 0.42 4.96
C TYR A 65 3.64 1.48 5.31
N GLU A 66 4.89 1.25 4.94
CA GLU A 66 5.97 2.20 5.15
C GLU A 66 6.62 2.54 3.81
N TRP A 67 6.57 3.81 3.42
CA TRP A 67 7.24 4.30 2.21
C TRP A 67 8.69 4.67 2.47
N ASN A 68 8.93 5.24 3.67
CA ASN A 68 10.26 5.65 4.09
C ASN A 68 10.22 5.92 5.60
N ALA A 69 11.31 6.49 6.15
CA ALA A 69 11.39 6.72 7.58
C ALA A 69 10.38 7.75 8.10
N THR A 70 9.83 8.58 7.23
CA THR A 70 8.95 9.69 7.63
C THR A 70 7.51 9.53 7.13
N SER A 71 7.21 8.50 6.38
CA SER A 71 5.89 8.33 5.78
C SER A 71 5.40 6.90 5.94
N ARG A 72 4.23 6.74 6.57
CA ARG A 72 3.59 5.44 6.77
C ARG A 72 2.09 5.57 6.86
N TYR A 73 1.40 4.48 6.63
CA TYR A 73 -0.03 4.34 6.94
C TYR A 73 -0.23 3.07 7.75
N GLU A 74 -1.06 3.16 8.79
CA GLU A 74 -1.43 2.01 9.62
C GLU A 74 -2.94 2.04 9.82
N GLY A 75 -3.63 1.01 9.38
CA GLY A 75 -5.08 0.97 9.49
C GLY A 75 -5.70 -0.06 8.56
N HIS A 76 -6.99 0.11 8.31
CA HIS A 76 -7.75 -0.83 7.51
C HIS A 76 -7.57 -0.60 6.02
N TYR A 77 -7.55 -1.69 5.29
CA TYR A 77 -7.52 -1.74 3.83
C TYR A 77 -8.73 -2.48 3.32
N THR A 78 -9.24 -2.03 2.19
CA THR A 78 -10.24 -2.75 1.40
C THR A 78 -9.85 -2.61 -0.06
N ASN A 79 -9.80 -3.74 -0.75
CA ASN A 79 -9.51 -3.75 -2.18
C ASN A 79 -8.22 -2.98 -2.51
N ASP A 80 -7.19 -3.20 -1.70
CA ASP A 80 -5.83 -2.69 -1.92
C ASP A 80 -5.61 -1.22 -1.58
N VAL A 81 -6.58 -0.53 -1.03
CA VAL A 81 -6.45 0.88 -0.64
C VAL A 81 -6.91 1.10 0.79
N PRO A 82 -6.41 2.17 1.46
CA PRO A 82 -6.91 2.53 2.78
C PRO A 82 -8.43 2.74 2.76
N ASP A 83 -9.11 2.06 3.66
CA ASP A 83 -10.56 2.16 3.79
C ASP A 83 -10.95 1.73 5.21
N GLY A 84 -11.65 2.60 5.92
CA GLY A 84 -11.95 2.41 7.33
C GLY A 84 -11.05 3.25 8.21
N PHE A 85 -10.97 2.92 9.49
CA PHE A 85 -10.17 3.70 10.43
C PHE A 85 -8.68 3.47 10.18
N GLY A 86 -7.91 4.55 10.12
CA GLY A 86 -6.48 4.46 9.94
C GLY A 86 -5.77 5.76 10.27
N THR A 87 -4.45 5.65 10.41
CA THR A 87 -3.57 6.78 10.72
C THR A 87 -2.44 6.82 9.69
N ALA A 88 -2.35 7.93 8.97
CA ALA A 88 -1.21 8.19 8.12
C ALA A 88 -0.31 9.22 8.76
N VAL A 89 1.00 9.01 8.69
CA VAL A 89 1.99 10.02 9.04
C VAL A 89 2.78 10.31 7.79
N LEU A 90 2.72 11.54 7.32
CA LEU A 90 3.32 11.95 6.07
C LEU A 90 4.21 13.15 6.33
N GLN A 91 5.53 12.91 6.33
CA GLN A 91 6.54 13.96 6.58
C GLN A 91 6.25 14.74 7.86
N GLY A 92 5.95 14.01 8.94
CA GLY A 92 5.73 14.62 10.24
C GLY A 92 4.31 15.06 10.53
N GLN A 93 3.42 15.04 9.54
CA GLN A 93 2.00 15.36 9.74
C GLN A 93 1.18 14.09 9.90
N THR A 94 0.26 14.12 10.86
CA THR A 94 -0.59 12.97 11.17
C THR A 94 -2.01 13.20 10.69
N PHE A 95 -2.55 12.20 9.98
CA PHE A 95 -3.92 12.22 9.47
C PHE A 95 -4.63 10.96 9.96
N ALA A 96 -5.35 11.10 11.07
CA ALA A 96 -6.02 9.97 11.72
C ALA A 96 -7.54 10.12 11.62
N GLY A 97 -8.21 9.04 11.29
CA GLY A 97 -9.67 9.02 11.20
C GLY A 97 -10.17 7.99 10.21
N ASN A 98 -11.32 8.25 9.61
CA ASN A 98 -11.93 7.33 8.65
C ASN A 98 -11.45 7.64 7.24
N TRP A 99 -10.88 6.62 6.62
CA TRP A 99 -10.47 6.66 5.23
C TRP A 99 -11.53 5.99 4.38
N LYS A 100 -11.71 6.46 3.16
CA LYS A 100 -12.65 5.87 2.23
C LYS A 100 -12.06 5.84 0.84
N ASN A 101 -11.93 4.63 0.29
CA ASN A 101 -11.40 4.41 -1.06
C ASN A 101 -10.06 5.13 -1.27
N GLY A 102 -9.19 5.08 -0.27
CA GLY A 102 -7.89 5.71 -0.33
C GLY A 102 -7.87 7.19 -0.01
N CYS A 103 -9.01 7.77 0.35
CA CYS A 103 -9.15 9.21 0.59
C CYS A 103 -9.43 9.53 2.05
N PHE A 104 -8.83 10.60 2.54
CA PHE A 104 -9.08 11.14 3.88
C PHE A 104 -9.23 12.65 3.80
N SER A 105 -10.18 13.20 4.57
CA SER A 105 -10.33 14.64 4.68
C SER A 105 -10.68 15.01 6.11
N ASN A 106 -10.03 16.06 6.63
CA ASN A 106 -10.31 16.60 7.95
C ASN A 106 -10.82 18.06 7.90
N GLY A 107 -11.21 18.52 6.69
CA GLY A 107 -11.65 19.88 6.49
C GLY A 107 -10.54 20.83 6.04
N ASP A 108 -9.33 20.63 6.56
CA ASP A 108 -8.16 21.45 6.19
C ASP A 108 -7.31 20.79 5.13
N HIS A 109 -7.24 19.45 5.17
CA HIS A 109 -6.41 18.69 4.27
C HIS A 109 -7.20 17.53 3.71
N THR A 110 -6.97 17.22 2.45
CA THR A 110 -7.46 16.02 1.79
C THR A 110 -6.25 15.25 1.30
N VAL A 111 -6.21 13.96 1.65
CA VAL A 111 -5.06 13.10 1.37
C VAL A 111 -5.52 11.91 0.54
N ALA A 112 -4.76 11.57 -0.48
CA ALA A 112 -4.99 10.38 -1.30
C ALA A 112 -3.82 9.42 -1.15
N ILE A 113 -4.10 8.15 -0.85
CA ILE A 113 -3.10 7.09 -0.78
C ILE A 113 -3.57 5.93 -1.65
N GLY A 114 -2.73 5.55 -2.62
CA GLY A 114 -3.01 4.42 -3.49
C GLY A 114 -4.06 4.69 -4.56
N VAL A 115 -4.53 5.92 -4.66
CA VAL A 115 -5.49 6.36 -5.67
C VAL A 115 -5.05 7.70 -6.23
N PRO A 116 -5.50 8.07 -7.44
CA PRO A 116 -5.18 9.38 -7.99
C PRO A 116 -5.77 10.50 -7.16
N ARG A 117 -5.07 11.63 -7.14
CA ARG A 117 -5.53 12.83 -6.44
C ARG A 117 -6.94 13.24 -6.85
N SER A 118 -7.26 13.09 -8.11
CA SER A 118 -8.57 13.45 -8.65
C SER A 118 -9.71 12.63 -8.03
N SER A 119 -9.41 11.43 -7.53
CA SER A 119 -10.41 10.59 -6.87
C SER A 119 -10.84 11.15 -5.53
N CYS A 120 -10.09 12.07 -4.95
CA CYS A 120 -10.34 12.65 -3.63
C CYS A 120 -10.73 14.13 -3.71
N ASN A 121 -11.21 14.59 -4.85
CA ASN A 121 -11.74 15.95 -5.02
C ASN A 121 -10.80 17.04 -4.52
N GLY A 122 -9.65 17.20 -5.16
CA GLY A 122 -8.74 18.26 -4.81
C GLY A 122 -7.81 17.94 -3.65
N ALA A 123 -7.40 16.67 -3.54
CA ALA A 123 -6.44 16.26 -2.53
C ALA A 123 -5.19 17.13 -2.54
N THR A 124 -4.79 17.58 -1.34
CA THR A 124 -3.57 18.36 -1.17
C THR A 124 -2.33 17.50 -1.17
N VAL A 125 -2.47 16.23 -0.82
CA VAL A 125 -1.37 15.25 -0.81
C VAL A 125 -1.84 13.99 -1.49
N ALA A 126 -1.00 13.44 -2.36
CA ALA A 126 -1.26 12.15 -2.98
C ALA A 126 0.03 11.32 -2.96
N LEU A 127 -0.06 10.09 -2.49
CA LEU A 127 1.05 9.15 -2.49
C LEU A 127 0.72 8.01 -3.43
N ASN A 128 1.39 8.00 -4.56
CA ASN A 128 1.27 6.98 -5.59
C ASN A 128 2.64 6.39 -5.84
N HIS A 129 3.00 5.41 -4.99
CA HIS A 129 4.24 4.69 -5.20
C HIS A 129 3.98 3.52 -6.13
N PRO A 130 4.84 3.25 -7.10
CA PRO A 130 4.59 2.17 -8.07
C PRO A 130 4.32 0.81 -7.43
N GLN A 131 5.01 0.49 -6.35
CA GLN A 131 4.84 -0.78 -5.67
C GLN A 131 3.67 -0.79 -4.69
N ALA A 132 3.22 0.39 -4.27
CA ALA A 132 2.07 0.52 -3.40
C ALA A 132 0.79 0.64 -4.21
N ALA A 133 0.93 0.89 -5.47
CA ALA A 133 -0.13 1.43 -6.25
C ALA A 133 -1.08 0.39 -6.73
N ALA A 134 -2.26 0.49 -6.27
CA ALA A 134 -3.44 0.07 -6.99
C ALA A 134 -4.11 1.37 -7.44
N PHE A 135 -3.51 2.05 -8.33
CA PHE A 135 -4.13 3.26 -8.83
C PHE A 135 -4.50 3.18 -10.26
#